data_b7e121fa8d569ef23a73e17e8ddf5baa
#
_entry.id   b7e121fa8d569ef23a73e17e8ddf5baa
#
_cell.length_a   1.000
_cell.length_b   1.000
_cell.length_c   1.000
_cell.angle_alpha   90.00
_cell.angle_beta   90.00
_cell.angle_gamma   90.00
#
_symmetry.space_group_name_H-M   'P 1'
#
loop_
_entity.id
_entity.type
_entity.pdbx_description
1 polymer ?
#
loop_
_entity_poly.entity_id
_entity_poly.type
_entity_poly.pdbx_seq_one_letter_code
_entity_poly.pdbx_strand_id
1 'polypeptide(L)'
;MIIERLHERHLPLVDAFSCTETSEMLADLKADERRRVRKHSKEMEDFFHEEAFSEQELGMSTTYLVLDDGASQILAYISLCNDAINLEFQERTDSGITYGSAPALKIARLAVSVDFVRRGLGKQLIQFAAFQA
;
A
#
# COMPACT_ATOMS: atom_id res chain seq x y z
N MET A 1 -0.09 -16.99 6.74
CA MET A 1 0.34 -15.63 6.32
C MET A 1 0.54 -14.75 7.55
N ILE A 2 1.55 -13.93 7.50
CA ILE A 2 1.96 -13.08 8.62
C ILE A 2 1.97 -11.64 8.14
N ILE A 3 1.43 -10.72 8.94
CA ILE A 3 1.54 -9.28 8.65
C ILE A 3 2.56 -8.69 9.61
N GLU A 4 3.61 -8.08 9.07
CA GLU A 4 4.68 -7.44 9.84
C GLU A 4 4.96 -6.04 9.33
N ARG A 5 5.38 -5.16 10.24
CA ARG A 5 5.89 -3.86 9.87
C ARG A 5 7.21 -4.01 9.13
N LEU A 6 7.44 -3.22 8.09
CA LEU A 6 8.69 -3.21 7.33
C LEU A 6 9.87 -2.94 8.27
N HIS A 7 10.88 -3.79 8.19
CA HIS A 7 12.09 -3.71 8.98
C HIS A 7 13.31 -3.91 8.08
N GLU A 8 14.47 -3.47 8.52
CA GLU A 8 15.71 -3.60 7.75
C GLU A 8 15.97 -5.04 7.31
N ARG A 9 15.64 -6.03 8.15
CA ARG A 9 15.82 -7.45 7.83
C ARG A 9 15.01 -7.90 6.60
N HIS A 10 13.98 -7.16 6.23
CA HIS A 10 13.13 -7.49 5.06
C HIS A 10 13.70 -6.99 3.74
N LEU A 11 14.72 -6.13 3.75
CA LEU A 11 15.21 -5.49 2.52
C LEU A 11 15.60 -6.46 1.41
N PRO A 12 16.24 -7.61 1.68
CA PRO A 12 16.50 -8.58 0.62
C PRO A 12 15.23 -9.12 -0.05
N LEU A 13 14.14 -9.26 0.73
CA LEU A 13 12.85 -9.70 0.21
C LEU A 13 12.15 -8.60 -0.58
N VAL A 14 12.34 -7.34 -0.17
CA VAL A 14 11.79 -6.17 -0.88
C VAL A 14 12.28 -6.13 -2.32
N ASP A 15 13.57 -6.37 -2.53
CA ASP A 15 14.17 -6.32 -3.87
C ASP A 15 13.62 -7.40 -4.80
N ALA A 16 13.12 -8.51 -4.25
CA ALA A 16 12.54 -9.59 -5.03
C ALA A 16 11.04 -9.41 -5.33
N PHE A 17 10.39 -8.43 -4.71
CA PHE A 17 8.95 -8.18 -4.89
C PHE A 17 8.68 -7.57 -6.25
N SER A 18 7.65 -8.08 -6.95
CA SER A 18 7.15 -7.49 -8.19
C SER A 18 5.63 -7.47 -8.20
N CYS A 19 5.05 -6.36 -8.60
CA CYS A 19 3.62 -6.21 -8.84
C CYS A 19 3.32 -5.78 -10.27
N THR A 20 4.32 -5.78 -11.16
CA THR A 20 4.14 -5.43 -12.57
C THR A 20 3.53 -6.61 -13.33
N GLU A 21 2.38 -6.38 -13.95
CA GLU A 21 1.61 -7.41 -14.65
C GLU A 21 2.34 -7.91 -15.90
N THR A 22 2.15 -9.20 -16.20
CA THR A 22 2.65 -9.81 -17.42
C THR A 22 1.78 -9.42 -18.62
N SER A 23 2.29 -9.60 -19.83
CA SER A 23 1.52 -9.33 -21.06
C SER A 23 0.25 -10.19 -21.15
N GLU A 24 0.33 -11.44 -20.68
CA GLU A 24 -0.81 -12.35 -20.66
C GLU A 24 -1.94 -11.82 -19.74
N MET A 25 -1.59 -11.30 -18.57
CA MET A 25 -2.57 -10.75 -17.63
C MET A 25 -3.31 -9.53 -18.19
N LEU A 26 -2.71 -8.81 -19.13
CA LEU A 26 -3.26 -7.59 -19.73
C LEU A 26 -3.75 -7.81 -21.17
N ALA A 27 -3.88 -9.08 -21.62
CA ALA A 27 -4.20 -9.40 -23.00
C ALA A 27 -5.54 -8.84 -23.48
N ASP A 28 -6.53 -8.74 -22.57
CA ASP A 28 -7.88 -8.25 -22.90
C ASP A 28 -7.97 -6.72 -22.94
N LEU A 29 -6.92 -6.01 -22.57
CA LEU A 29 -6.91 -4.54 -22.51
C LEU A 29 -6.36 -3.95 -23.81
N LYS A 30 -6.81 -2.74 -24.14
CA LYS A 30 -6.27 -1.95 -25.24
C LYS A 30 -4.85 -1.48 -24.93
N ALA A 31 -4.08 -1.12 -25.96
CA ALA A 31 -2.67 -0.74 -25.81
C ALA A 31 -2.45 0.43 -24.86
N ASP A 32 -3.32 1.46 -24.90
CA ASP A 32 -3.23 2.61 -24.01
C ASP A 32 -3.63 2.25 -22.58
N GLU A 33 -4.60 1.38 -22.38
CA GLU A 33 -4.99 0.86 -21.09
C GLU A 33 -3.86 0.03 -20.47
N ARG A 34 -3.22 -0.84 -21.25
CA ARG A 34 -2.06 -1.63 -20.79
C ARG A 34 -0.93 -0.72 -20.32
N ARG A 35 -0.63 0.34 -21.05
CA ARG A 35 0.42 1.29 -20.66
C ARG A 35 0.11 1.98 -19.34
N ARG A 36 -1.13 2.39 -19.13
CA ARG A 36 -1.54 3.04 -17.88
C ARG A 36 -1.46 2.10 -16.68
N VAL A 37 -1.93 0.86 -16.85
CA VAL A 37 -1.85 -0.15 -15.79
C VAL A 37 -0.40 -0.43 -15.43
N ARG A 38 0.46 -0.66 -16.42
CA ARG A 38 1.88 -0.94 -16.18
C ARG A 38 2.62 0.23 -15.56
N LYS A 39 2.30 1.45 -15.99
CA LYS A 39 2.89 2.64 -15.40
C LYS A 39 2.55 2.73 -13.91
N HIS A 40 1.29 2.51 -13.58
CA HIS A 40 0.84 2.53 -12.19
C HIS A 40 1.52 1.43 -11.35
N SER A 41 1.54 0.21 -11.86
CA SER A 41 2.15 -0.92 -11.16
C SER A 41 3.65 -0.71 -10.96
N LYS A 42 4.33 -0.14 -11.96
CA LYS A 42 5.75 0.17 -11.84
C LYS A 42 6.00 1.26 -10.79
N GLU A 43 5.16 2.27 -10.72
CA GLU A 43 5.27 3.30 -9.68
C GLU A 43 5.12 2.69 -8.28
N MET A 44 4.20 1.75 -8.09
CA MET A 44 4.02 1.04 -6.83
C MET A 44 5.24 0.18 -6.48
N GLU A 45 5.79 -0.52 -7.46
CA GLU A 45 6.97 -1.36 -7.29
C GLU A 45 8.22 -0.52 -6.99
N ASP A 46 8.44 0.55 -7.75
CA ASP A 46 9.59 1.45 -7.56
C ASP A 46 9.54 2.13 -6.18
N PHE A 47 8.36 2.57 -5.75
CA PHE A 47 8.19 3.11 -4.41
C PHE A 47 8.62 2.11 -3.35
N PHE A 48 8.16 0.88 -3.48
CA PHE A 48 8.47 -0.17 -2.51
C PHE A 48 9.96 -0.49 -2.46
N HIS A 49 10.60 -0.61 -3.63
CA HIS A 49 12.03 -0.91 -3.73
C HIS A 49 12.92 0.23 -3.25
N GLU A 50 12.54 1.47 -3.56
CA GLU A 50 13.46 2.60 -3.46
C GLU A 50 13.13 3.57 -2.33
N GLU A 51 11.86 3.68 -1.91
CA GLU A 51 11.41 4.77 -1.05
C GLU A 51 10.76 4.33 0.26
N ALA A 52 10.09 3.18 0.29
CA ALA A 52 9.26 2.80 1.43
C ALA A 52 10.03 2.78 2.76
N PHE A 53 11.20 2.16 2.77
CA PHE A 53 11.99 2.04 3.98
C PHE A 53 12.53 3.41 4.44
N SER A 54 13.05 4.20 3.53
CA SER A 54 13.57 5.53 3.85
C SER A 54 12.48 6.48 4.34
N GLU A 55 11.28 6.43 3.73
CA GLU A 55 10.15 7.22 4.21
C GLU A 55 9.72 6.82 5.62
N GLN A 56 9.75 5.52 5.91
CA GLN A 56 9.43 5.04 7.26
C GLN A 56 10.46 5.50 8.28
N GLU A 57 11.75 5.48 7.93
CA GLU A 57 12.81 5.99 8.76
C GLU A 57 12.64 7.48 9.08
N LEU A 58 12.13 8.24 8.12
CA LEU A 58 11.85 9.67 8.27
C LEU A 58 10.52 9.96 8.97
N GLY A 59 9.73 8.93 9.29
CA GLY A 59 8.44 9.11 9.93
C GLY A 59 7.33 9.61 8.99
N MET A 60 7.54 9.57 7.69
CA MET A 60 6.57 10.07 6.71
C MET A 60 5.46 9.06 6.42
N SER A 61 5.77 7.78 6.47
CA SER A 61 4.82 6.70 6.29
C SER A 61 5.27 5.46 7.05
N THR A 62 4.36 4.51 7.24
CA THR A 62 4.67 3.19 7.81
C THR A 62 4.20 2.14 6.83
N THR A 63 5.07 1.20 6.51
CA THR A 63 4.76 0.13 5.57
C THR A 63 4.63 -1.20 6.31
N TYR A 64 3.58 -1.94 6.00
CA TYR A 64 3.31 -3.28 6.51
C TYR A 64 3.35 -4.28 5.37
N LEU A 65 3.87 -5.45 5.66
CA LEU A 65 4.10 -6.52 4.69
C LEU A 65 3.22 -7.72 5.03
N VAL A 66 2.70 -8.37 4.00
CA VAL A 66 2.15 -9.72 4.12
C VAL A 66 3.25 -10.67 3.67
N LEU A 67 3.65 -11.56 4.56
CA LEU A 67 4.68 -12.58 4.31
C LEU A 67 4.02 -13.96 4.21
N ASP A 68 4.65 -14.87 3.48
CA ASP A 68 4.26 -16.27 3.49
C ASP A 68 4.58 -16.91 4.84
N ASP A 69 4.11 -18.15 5.08
CA ASP A 69 4.27 -18.82 6.36
C ASP A 69 5.74 -19.03 6.75
N GLY A 70 6.61 -19.19 5.76
CA GLY A 70 8.05 -19.32 6.01
C GLY A 70 8.78 -18.00 6.10
N ALA A 71 8.08 -16.87 5.96
CA ALA A 71 8.66 -15.53 5.91
C ALA A 71 9.79 -15.41 4.87
N SER A 72 9.66 -16.15 3.75
CA SER A 72 10.68 -16.22 2.70
C SER A 72 10.41 -15.26 1.54
N GLN A 73 9.20 -14.73 1.44
CA GLN A 73 8.83 -13.79 0.37
C GLN A 73 7.70 -12.86 0.81
N ILE A 74 7.65 -11.70 0.18
CA ILE A 74 6.60 -10.70 0.42
C ILE A 74 5.50 -10.91 -0.61
N LEU A 75 4.27 -11.14 -0.11
CA LEU A 75 3.10 -11.38 -0.95
C LEU A 75 2.37 -10.09 -1.31
N ALA A 76 2.43 -9.09 -0.43
CA ALA A 76 1.75 -7.81 -0.61
C ALA A 76 2.32 -6.79 0.36
N TYR A 77 2.08 -5.50 0.10
CA TYR A 77 2.40 -4.45 1.05
C TYR A 77 1.34 -3.37 1.07
N ILE A 78 1.29 -2.64 2.17
CA ILE A 78 0.47 -1.45 2.32
C ILE A 78 1.29 -0.39 3.05
N SER A 79 1.28 0.84 2.53
CA SER A 79 1.92 1.99 3.17
C SER A 79 0.85 2.95 3.66
N LEU A 80 0.92 3.28 4.94
CA LEU A 80 -0.02 4.16 5.62
C LEU A 80 0.68 5.44 6.02
N CYS A 81 -0.01 6.55 5.91
CA CYS A 81 0.49 7.82 6.42
C CYS A 81 -0.61 8.58 7.14
N ASN A 82 -0.20 9.47 8.03
CA ASN A 82 -1.13 10.37 8.67
C ASN A 82 -1.49 11.49 7.69
N ASP A 83 -2.77 11.85 7.68
CA ASP A 83 -3.29 12.89 6.83
C ASP A 83 -4.27 13.74 7.65
N ALA A 84 -4.82 14.77 7.03
CA ALA A 84 -5.84 15.60 7.65
C ALA A 84 -6.97 15.81 6.65
N ILE A 85 -8.21 15.63 7.12
CA ILE A 85 -9.40 15.89 6.33
C ILE A 85 -9.85 17.31 6.62
N ASN A 86 -9.96 18.15 5.60
CA ASN A 86 -10.54 19.48 5.72
C ASN A 86 -12.04 19.34 5.94
N LEU A 87 -12.55 19.98 7.03
CA LEU A 87 -13.95 19.87 7.40
C LEU A 87 -14.71 21.14 7.02
N GLU A 88 -15.87 20.96 6.40
CA GLU A 88 -16.85 22.02 6.21
C GLU A 88 -17.42 22.43 7.58
N PHE A 89 -17.97 23.64 7.68
CA PHE A 89 -18.52 24.15 8.93
C PHE A 89 -19.57 23.20 9.51
N GLN A 90 -20.47 22.68 8.67
CA GLN A 90 -21.52 21.75 9.11
C GLN A 90 -20.94 20.45 9.65
N GLU A 91 -19.92 19.91 8.98
CA GLU A 91 -19.25 18.70 9.43
C GLU A 91 -18.58 18.88 10.79
N ARG A 92 -17.98 20.04 11.03
CA ARG A 92 -17.38 20.37 12.33
C ARG A 92 -18.45 20.43 13.43
N THR A 93 -19.59 21.03 13.12
CA THR A 93 -20.69 21.15 14.07
C THR A 93 -21.28 19.77 14.41
N ASP A 94 -21.52 18.93 13.41
CA ASP A 94 -22.12 17.60 13.58
C ASP A 94 -21.20 16.62 14.29
N SER A 95 -19.90 16.71 14.07
CA SER A 95 -18.90 15.81 14.67
C SER A 95 -18.40 16.27 16.03
N GLY A 96 -18.68 17.51 16.43
CA GLY A 96 -18.16 18.10 17.65
C GLY A 96 -16.70 18.54 17.57
N ILE A 97 -16.11 18.54 16.35
CA ILE A 97 -14.73 18.96 16.12
C ILE A 97 -14.69 20.47 15.93
N THR A 98 -13.81 21.14 16.70
CA THR A 98 -13.71 22.61 16.67
C THR A 98 -12.67 23.11 15.68
N TYR A 99 -11.80 22.22 15.14
CA TYR A 99 -10.76 22.58 14.18
C TYR A 99 -11.26 22.46 12.75
N GLY A 100 -10.64 23.18 11.81
CA GLY A 100 -10.96 23.11 10.38
C GLY A 100 -10.51 21.82 9.70
N SER A 101 -9.81 20.93 10.42
CA SER A 101 -9.35 19.64 9.91
C SER A 101 -9.43 18.56 10.99
N ALA A 102 -9.56 17.31 10.57
CA ALA A 102 -9.56 16.14 11.46
C ALA A 102 -8.39 15.23 11.08
N PRO A 103 -7.70 14.63 12.08
CA PRO A 103 -6.66 13.63 11.77
C PRO A 103 -7.28 12.41 11.11
N ALA A 104 -6.56 11.85 10.13
CA ALA A 104 -7.00 10.68 9.38
C ALA A 104 -5.81 9.79 9.06
N LEU A 105 -6.06 8.48 8.93
CA LEU A 105 -5.08 7.53 8.44
C LEU A 105 -5.36 7.30 6.95
N LYS A 106 -4.35 7.55 6.13
CA LYS A 106 -4.46 7.44 4.68
C LYS A 106 -3.72 6.20 4.19
N ILE A 107 -4.37 5.42 3.32
CA ILE A 107 -3.69 4.38 2.56
C ILE A 107 -2.99 5.09 1.40
N ALA A 108 -1.68 5.26 1.53
CA ALA A 108 -0.90 5.94 0.51
C ALA A 108 -0.63 5.03 -0.68
N ARG A 109 -0.29 3.76 -0.40
CA ARG A 109 -0.02 2.76 -1.44
C ARG A 109 -0.42 1.38 -0.96
N LEU A 110 -0.87 0.55 -1.92
CA LEU A 110 -1.18 -0.86 -1.68
C LEU A 110 -0.87 -1.63 -2.96
N ALA A 111 -0.13 -2.71 -2.84
CA ALA A 111 0.16 -3.57 -3.99
C ALA A 111 0.27 -5.03 -3.57
N VAL A 112 -0.12 -5.92 -4.48
CA VAL A 112 -0.04 -7.38 -4.29
C VAL A 112 0.94 -7.92 -5.30
N SER A 113 1.79 -8.88 -4.88
CA SER A 113 2.71 -9.57 -5.77
C SER A 113 1.95 -10.15 -6.96
N VAL A 114 2.55 -10.03 -8.15
CA VAL A 114 1.95 -10.51 -9.40
C VAL A 114 1.62 -12.01 -9.34
N ASP A 115 2.36 -12.79 -8.55
CA ASP A 115 2.14 -14.22 -8.39
C ASP A 115 1.01 -14.57 -7.42
N PHE A 116 0.50 -13.59 -6.68
CA PHE A 116 -0.47 -13.82 -5.60
C PHE A 116 -1.73 -12.97 -5.72
N VAL A 117 -2.02 -12.44 -6.91
CA VAL A 117 -3.23 -11.67 -7.17
C VAL A 117 -4.49 -12.55 -7.06
N ARG A 118 -5.64 -11.91 -6.81
CA ARG A 118 -6.96 -12.55 -6.73
C ARG A 118 -7.10 -13.56 -5.58
N ARG A 119 -6.30 -13.41 -4.51
CA ARG A 119 -6.39 -14.25 -3.30
C ARG A 119 -6.94 -13.49 -2.09
N GLY A 120 -7.47 -12.28 -2.32
CA GLY A 120 -8.05 -11.46 -1.26
C GLY A 120 -7.05 -10.75 -0.38
N LEU A 121 -5.75 -10.70 -0.75
CA LEU A 121 -4.72 -10.05 0.05
C LEU A 121 -4.92 -8.55 0.18
N GLY A 122 -5.32 -7.88 -0.91
CA GLY A 122 -5.62 -6.45 -0.87
C GLY A 122 -6.74 -6.14 0.11
N LYS A 123 -7.81 -6.92 0.10
CA LYS A 123 -8.92 -6.77 1.04
C LYS A 123 -8.47 -6.98 2.48
N GLN A 124 -7.65 -8.00 2.74
CA GLN A 124 -7.12 -8.26 4.08
C GLN A 124 -6.27 -7.09 4.58
N LEU A 125 -5.45 -6.49 3.72
CA LEU A 125 -4.65 -5.33 4.08
C LEU A 125 -5.50 -4.09 4.36
N ILE A 126 -6.56 -3.87 3.60
CA ILE A 126 -7.51 -2.76 3.86
C ILE A 126 -8.18 -2.95 5.21
N GLN A 127 -8.61 -4.17 5.53
CA GLN A 127 -9.19 -4.50 6.84
C GLN A 127 -8.18 -4.29 7.96
N PHE A 128 -6.93 -4.71 7.75
CA PHE A 128 -5.84 -4.45 8.69
C PHE A 128 -5.65 -2.95 8.93
N ALA A 129 -5.64 -2.15 7.87
CA ALA A 129 -5.49 -0.69 7.99
C ALA A 129 -6.63 -0.08 8.81
N ALA A 130 -7.85 -0.57 8.66
CA ALA A 130 -9.00 -0.09 9.43
C ALA A 130 -8.81 -0.29 10.94
N PHE A 131 -8.13 -1.35 11.36
CA PHE A 131 -7.81 -1.58 12.77
C PHE A 131 -6.69 -0.67 13.29
N GLN A 132 -5.87 -0.10 12.39
CA GLN A 132 -4.81 0.85 12.78
C GLN A 132 -5.35 2.28 12.92
N ALA A 133 -6.48 2.54 12.33
CA ALA A 133 -7.14 3.84 12.43
C ALA A 133 -7.88 4.03 13.80
#